data_ff2177a8e7ef8112f52112ceeddb9dda
#
_entry.id   ff2177a8e7ef8112f52112ceeddb9dda
#
_cell.length_a   1.000
_cell.length_b   1.000
_cell.length_c   1.000
_cell.angle_alpha   90.00
_cell.angle_beta   90.00
_cell.angle_gamma   90.00
#
_symmetry.space_group_name_H-M   'P 1'
#
loop_
_entity.id
_entity.type
_entity.pdbx_description
1 polymer ?
#
loop_
_entity_poly.entity_id
_entity_poly.type
_entity_poly.pdbx_seq_one_letter_code
_entity_poly.pdbx_strand_id
1 'polypeptide(L)'
;MKYDISALGNALVDTQYMVDHDFLKDIGLEPDSMTLASAEEHAPIIKKLKEMGVESISDCGGSATNSLVAASYYGSNCHHVCRVADDEDGEKYLDSLQKAGVKHIGFSKEESEMPTGKCLIFVTPDAKRTMSSMLGISAYLGPKDIDYDVVNNSKIFYIEGYMVTSDENFNAVTSVLKSINNSETLKALSLSDAGIVHGFKEKFKEIESFGIDLIFCNDDEAVAFSGADNLEDAIEYYKKQSYMIAITKGAEGSIVVKNGETIHSAAEKITPIDTNGAGDMYAGSFMHAYLNGYDIETCAEFSNFASSKIVETFGPRLTPEGYTEVINKLKKS
;
A
#
# COMPACT_ATOMS: atom_id res chain seq x y z
N MET A 1 2.75 14.90 19.31
CA MET A 1 1.82 14.08 18.54
C MET A 1 1.72 12.69 19.17
N LYS A 2 0.54 12.04 19.09
CA LYS A 2 0.28 10.75 19.75
C LYS A 2 0.76 9.57 18.91
N TYR A 3 0.71 9.71 17.57
CA TYR A 3 1.14 8.68 16.62
C TYR A 3 2.24 9.22 15.70
N ASP A 4 3.12 8.34 15.26
CA ASP A 4 4.11 8.66 14.24
C ASP A 4 3.45 8.64 12.86
N ILE A 5 2.70 7.58 12.55
CA ILE A 5 2.00 7.42 11.27
C ILE A 5 0.57 6.97 11.53
N SER A 6 -0.40 7.71 11.00
CA SER A 6 -1.76 7.20 10.79
C SER A 6 -1.99 7.00 9.29
N ALA A 7 -2.69 5.94 8.91
CA ALA A 7 -2.99 5.69 7.51
C ALA A 7 -4.48 5.40 7.29
N LEU A 8 -4.93 5.70 6.08
CA LEU A 8 -6.26 5.35 5.57
C LEU A 8 -6.07 4.45 4.36
N GLY A 9 -6.60 3.24 4.44
CA GLY A 9 -6.45 2.24 3.39
C GLY A 9 -7.45 1.10 3.48
N ASN A 10 -7.50 0.28 2.44
CA ASN A 10 -8.36 -0.88 2.37
C ASN A 10 -7.81 -2.03 3.23
N ALA A 11 -8.70 -2.68 3.96
CA ALA A 11 -8.42 -3.91 4.68
C ALA A 11 -8.77 -5.11 3.80
N LEU A 12 -7.77 -5.84 3.33
CA LEU A 12 -7.95 -6.99 2.45
C LEU A 12 -7.24 -8.22 3.04
N VAL A 13 -7.88 -9.37 2.91
CA VAL A 13 -7.22 -10.66 3.13
C VAL A 13 -6.79 -11.21 1.78
N ASP A 14 -5.49 -11.30 1.58
CA ASP A 14 -4.88 -11.84 0.38
C ASP A 14 -4.92 -13.36 0.43
N THR A 15 -5.45 -13.99 -0.60
CA THR A 15 -5.47 -15.45 -0.73
C THR A 15 -4.81 -15.85 -2.03
N GLN A 16 -3.66 -16.49 -1.93
CA GLN A 16 -2.84 -16.86 -3.08
C GLN A 16 -3.10 -18.30 -3.50
N TYR A 17 -3.15 -18.51 -4.83
CA TYR A 17 -3.34 -19.79 -5.46
C TYR A 17 -2.30 -19.98 -6.57
N MET A 18 -1.63 -21.13 -6.58
CA MET A 18 -0.81 -21.53 -7.72
C MET A 18 -1.70 -22.13 -8.79
N VAL A 19 -1.75 -21.50 -9.96
CA VAL A 19 -2.61 -21.90 -11.08
C VAL A 19 -1.83 -21.89 -12.40
N ASP A 20 -2.36 -22.53 -13.43
CA ASP A 20 -1.84 -22.41 -14.79
C ASP A 20 -2.52 -21.28 -15.58
N HIS A 21 -1.98 -20.98 -16.76
CA HIS A 21 -2.52 -19.96 -17.66
C HIS A 21 -3.93 -20.30 -18.18
N ASP A 22 -4.24 -21.59 -18.33
CA ASP A 22 -5.54 -22.04 -18.80
C ASP A 22 -6.62 -21.74 -17.76
N PHE A 23 -6.29 -21.86 -16.47
CA PHE A 23 -7.20 -21.46 -15.39
C PHE A 23 -7.58 -19.97 -15.46
N LEU A 24 -6.59 -19.07 -15.66
CA LEU A 24 -6.85 -17.63 -15.78
C LEU A 24 -7.78 -17.32 -16.97
N LYS A 25 -7.52 -17.98 -18.10
CA LYS A 25 -8.36 -17.86 -19.30
C LYS A 25 -9.79 -18.34 -19.05
N ASP A 26 -9.94 -19.45 -18.33
CA ASP A 26 -11.24 -20.03 -18.00
C ASP A 26 -12.09 -19.16 -17.08
N ILE A 27 -11.46 -18.37 -16.21
CA ILE A 27 -12.14 -17.41 -15.33
C ILE A 27 -12.19 -15.99 -15.92
N GLY A 28 -11.67 -15.79 -17.13
CA GLY A 28 -11.74 -14.53 -17.88
C GLY A 28 -10.88 -13.40 -17.32
N LEU A 29 -9.77 -13.71 -16.63
CA LEU A 29 -8.83 -12.73 -16.13
C LEU A 29 -7.62 -12.61 -17.06
N GLU A 30 -7.23 -11.37 -17.37
CA GLU A 30 -6.01 -11.08 -18.12
C GLU A 30 -4.79 -11.27 -17.20
N PRO A 31 -3.75 -12.01 -17.66
CA PRO A 31 -2.53 -12.19 -16.90
C PRO A 31 -1.86 -10.87 -16.52
N ASP A 32 -1.20 -10.84 -15.36
CA ASP A 32 -0.40 -9.70 -14.90
C ASP A 32 -1.22 -8.41 -14.69
N SER A 33 -2.48 -8.55 -14.31
CA SER A 33 -3.41 -7.44 -14.11
C SER A 33 -4.07 -7.47 -12.73
N MET A 34 -4.57 -6.31 -12.29
CA MET A 34 -5.47 -6.19 -11.13
C MET A 34 -6.88 -5.80 -11.62
N THR A 35 -7.89 -6.52 -11.14
CA THR A 35 -9.29 -6.28 -11.47
C THR A 35 -10.09 -6.12 -10.18
N LEU A 36 -11.01 -5.16 -10.15
CA LEU A 36 -12.02 -5.10 -9.09
C LEU A 36 -13.14 -6.11 -9.39
N ALA A 37 -13.59 -6.82 -8.37
CA ALA A 37 -14.62 -7.83 -8.47
C ALA A 37 -15.64 -7.71 -7.33
N SER A 38 -16.82 -8.27 -7.55
CA SER A 38 -17.84 -8.42 -6.52
C SER A 38 -17.72 -9.77 -5.79
N ALA A 39 -18.46 -9.94 -4.69
CA ALA A 39 -18.53 -11.20 -3.96
C ALA A 39 -19.16 -12.31 -4.83
N GLU A 40 -20.12 -11.96 -5.68
CA GLU A 40 -20.79 -12.87 -6.62
C GLU A 40 -19.81 -13.38 -7.69
N GLU A 41 -18.86 -12.56 -8.12
CA GLU A 41 -17.83 -12.96 -9.08
C GLU A 41 -16.75 -13.82 -8.43
N HIS A 42 -16.38 -13.57 -7.16
CA HIS A 42 -15.44 -14.40 -6.42
C HIS A 42 -15.98 -15.80 -6.09
N ALA A 43 -17.28 -15.92 -5.76
CA ALA A 43 -17.86 -17.16 -5.28
C ALA A 43 -17.64 -18.36 -6.24
N PRO A 44 -17.92 -18.27 -7.56
CA PRO A 44 -17.68 -19.37 -8.48
C PRO A 44 -16.20 -19.70 -8.65
N ILE A 45 -15.30 -18.71 -8.58
CA ILE A 45 -13.85 -18.91 -8.68
C ILE A 45 -13.35 -19.70 -7.48
N ILE A 46 -13.71 -19.30 -6.27
CA ILE A 46 -13.35 -19.98 -5.01
C ILE A 46 -13.89 -21.42 -5.01
N LYS A 47 -15.14 -21.61 -5.47
CA LYS A 47 -15.73 -22.94 -5.58
C LYS A 47 -14.93 -23.84 -6.53
N LYS A 48 -14.58 -23.33 -7.71
CA LYS A 48 -13.79 -24.06 -8.72
C LYS A 48 -12.41 -24.46 -8.17
N LEU A 49 -11.70 -23.54 -7.49
CA LEU A 49 -10.41 -23.82 -6.85
C LEU A 49 -10.51 -24.94 -5.80
N LYS A 50 -11.55 -24.90 -4.96
CA LYS A 50 -11.82 -25.96 -3.97
C LYS A 50 -12.10 -27.31 -4.62
N GLU A 51 -12.91 -27.36 -5.68
CA GLU A 51 -13.22 -28.57 -6.43
C GLU A 51 -11.98 -29.17 -7.12
N MET A 52 -11.05 -28.34 -7.56
CA MET A 52 -9.75 -28.73 -8.12
C MET A 52 -8.73 -29.15 -7.05
N GLY A 53 -9.01 -28.94 -5.76
CA GLY A 53 -8.08 -29.24 -4.67
C GLY A 53 -6.85 -28.34 -4.64
N VAL A 54 -6.96 -27.12 -5.19
CA VAL A 54 -5.84 -26.16 -5.16
C VAL A 54 -5.69 -25.60 -3.75
N GLU A 55 -4.51 -25.79 -3.17
CA GLU A 55 -4.18 -25.23 -1.85
C GLU A 55 -3.99 -23.71 -1.95
N SER A 56 -4.36 -23.01 -0.88
CA SER A 56 -4.20 -21.56 -0.78
C SER A 56 -3.32 -21.20 0.40
N ILE A 57 -2.62 -20.09 0.25
CA ILE A 57 -1.92 -19.41 1.33
C ILE A 57 -2.65 -18.07 1.54
N SER A 58 -3.13 -17.84 2.77
CA SER A 58 -3.81 -16.59 3.11
C SER A 58 -2.98 -15.78 4.08
N ASP A 59 -2.86 -14.49 3.80
CA ASP A 59 -2.23 -13.50 4.67
C ASP A 59 -3.05 -12.21 4.67
N CYS A 60 -2.82 -11.34 5.63
CA CYS A 60 -3.46 -10.04 5.67
C CYS A 60 -2.70 -9.07 4.77
N GLY A 61 -3.42 -8.47 3.81
CA GLY A 61 -2.88 -7.55 2.83
C GLY A 61 -3.40 -6.12 3.02
N GLY A 62 -3.43 -5.38 1.92
CA GLY A 62 -3.69 -3.95 1.88
C GLY A 62 -2.40 -3.15 1.90
N SER A 63 -2.21 -2.27 0.90
CA SER A 63 -0.96 -1.54 0.69
C SER A 63 -0.58 -0.68 1.91
N ALA A 64 -1.52 0.17 2.39
CA ALA A 64 -1.28 0.97 3.58
C ALA A 64 -0.98 0.11 4.82
N THR A 65 -1.66 -1.02 4.95
CA THR A 65 -1.44 -1.94 6.07
C THR A 65 -0.03 -2.50 6.07
N ASN A 66 0.46 -2.97 4.93
CA ASN A 66 1.81 -3.51 4.80
C ASN A 66 2.86 -2.44 5.16
N SER A 67 2.67 -1.20 4.68
CA SER A 67 3.52 -0.07 5.02
C SER A 67 3.54 0.23 6.53
N LEU A 68 2.37 0.25 7.18
CA LEU A 68 2.27 0.47 8.62
C LEU A 68 2.87 -0.67 9.45
N VAL A 69 2.68 -1.91 9.01
CA VAL A 69 3.28 -3.09 9.67
C VAL A 69 4.80 -2.99 9.65
N ALA A 70 5.40 -2.65 8.49
CA ALA A 70 6.83 -2.45 8.38
C ALA A 70 7.31 -1.33 9.33
N ALA A 71 6.70 -0.15 9.26
CA ALA A 71 7.06 0.97 10.12
C ALA A 71 6.90 0.66 11.62
N SER A 72 5.86 -0.11 11.99
CA SER A 72 5.61 -0.52 13.37
C SER A 72 6.69 -1.47 13.91
N TYR A 73 7.09 -2.47 13.12
CA TYR A 73 8.21 -3.35 13.49
C TYR A 73 9.54 -2.61 13.64
N TYR A 74 9.72 -1.50 12.93
CA TYR A 74 10.89 -0.62 13.08
C TYR A 74 10.80 0.28 14.31
N GLY A 75 9.65 0.36 14.97
CA GLY A 75 9.44 1.09 16.22
C GLY A 75 8.60 2.34 16.12
N SER A 76 8.00 2.63 14.94
CA SER A 76 7.02 3.71 14.81
C SER A 76 5.70 3.35 15.48
N ASN A 77 5.07 4.33 16.15
CA ASN A 77 3.73 4.17 16.71
C ASN A 77 2.68 4.41 15.60
N CYS A 78 2.09 3.33 15.09
CA CYS A 78 1.22 3.34 13.92
C CYS A 78 -0.27 3.15 14.27
N HIS A 79 -1.15 3.82 13.51
CA HIS A 79 -2.59 3.65 13.58
C HIS A 79 -3.18 3.48 12.18
N HIS A 80 -4.00 2.45 11.99
CA HIS A 80 -4.68 2.18 10.73
C HIS A 80 -6.17 2.51 10.83
N VAL A 81 -6.62 3.42 9.98
CA VAL A 81 -8.03 3.66 9.73
C VAL A 81 -8.44 2.76 8.57
N CYS A 82 -9.10 1.67 8.90
CA CYS A 82 -9.60 0.68 7.95
C CYS A 82 -10.95 0.13 8.41
N ARG A 83 -11.62 -0.60 7.56
CA ARG A 83 -12.92 -1.17 7.88
C ARG A 83 -12.94 -2.67 7.55
N VAL A 84 -13.27 -3.49 8.56
CA VAL A 84 -13.46 -4.94 8.45
C VAL A 84 -14.83 -5.32 8.99
N ALA A 85 -15.39 -6.41 8.49
CA ALA A 85 -16.62 -7.00 9.00
C ALA A 85 -16.34 -7.85 10.25
N ASP A 86 -17.39 -8.15 10.99
CA ASP A 86 -17.36 -9.10 12.11
C ASP A 86 -17.50 -10.53 11.54
N ASP A 87 -16.46 -10.98 10.83
CA ASP A 87 -16.33 -12.29 10.20
C ASP A 87 -14.93 -12.88 10.43
N GLU A 88 -14.73 -14.13 10.03
CA GLU A 88 -13.45 -14.85 10.25
C GLU A 88 -12.26 -14.13 9.61
N ASP A 89 -12.43 -13.54 8.43
CA ASP A 89 -11.37 -12.79 7.75
C ASP A 89 -11.07 -11.46 8.47
N GLY A 90 -12.12 -10.79 9.00
CA GLY A 90 -11.97 -9.59 9.83
C GLY A 90 -11.26 -9.86 11.15
N GLU A 91 -11.58 -10.96 11.84
CA GLU A 91 -10.85 -11.38 13.05
C GLU A 91 -9.38 -11.62 12.75
N LYS A 92 -9.06 -12.38 11.70
CA LYS A 92 -7.67 -12.63 11.27
C LYS A 92 -6.92 -11.33 10.96
N TYR A 93 -7.61 -10.40 10.29
CA TYR A 93 -7.03 -9.12 9.93
C TYR A 93 -6.66 -8.28 11.15
N LEU A 94 -7.59 -8.12 12.10
CA LEU A 94 -7.37 -7.35 13.33
C LEU A 94 -6.31 -8.00 14.23
N ASP A 95 -6.29 -9.32 14.34
CA ASP A 95 -5.25 -10.07 15.05
C ASP A 95 -3.87 -9.83 14.45
N SER A 96 -3.77 -9.77 13.13
CA SER A 96 -2.53 -9.48 12.41
C SER A 96 -2.00 -8.07 12.72
N LEU A 97 -2.88 -7.06 12.72
CA LEU A 97 -2.53 -5.69 13.12
C LEU A 97 -2.06 -5.63 14.57
N GLN A 98 -2.79 -6.29 15.48
CA GLN A 98 -2.44 -6.33 16.89
C GLN A 98 -1.06 -6.96 17.12
N LYS A 99 -0.75 -8.09 16.45
CA LYS A 99 0.56 -8.76 16.53
C LYS A 99 1.69 -7.86 16.04
N ALA A 100 1.43 -7.07 14.99
CA ALA A 100 2.39 -6.10 14.47
C ALA A 100 2.47 -4.80 15.31
N GLY A 101 1.64 -4.63 16.33
CA GLY A 101 1.61 -3.43 17.17
C GLY A 101 0.92 -2.22 16.52
N VAL A 102 0.24 -2.41 15.39
CA VAL A 102 -0.53 -1.36 14.70
C VAL A 102 -1.88 -1.20 15.40
N LYS A 103 -2.22 0.02 15.81
CA LYS A 103 -3.51 0.35 16.40
C LYS A 103 -4.59 0.48 15.32
N HIS A 104 -5.83 0.19 15.68
CA HIS A 104 -6.98 0.26 14.78
C HIS A 104 -8.27 0.56 15.57
N ILE A 105 -9.37 0.84 14.85
CA ILE A 105 -10.67 1.18 15.45
C ILE A 105 -11.53 -0.06 15.80
N GLY A 106 -11.10 -1.27 15.44
CA GLY A 106 -11.86 -2.51 15.64
C GLY A 106 -12.80 -2.83 14.48
N PHE A 107 -13.78 -3.69 14.74
CA PHE A 107 -14.81 -4.04 13.76
C PHE A 107 -15.70 -2.85 13.42
N SER A 108 -16.28 -2.88 12.22
CA SER A 108 -17.35 -1.95 11.86
C SER A 108 -18.51 -2.07 12.85
N LYS A 109 -18.94 -0.93 13.40
CA LYS A 109 -20.08 -0.86 14.32
C LYS A 109 -21.44 -0.89 13.61
N GLU A 110 -21.44 -0.80 12.30
CA GLU A 110 -22.67 -0.85 11.50
C GLU A 110 -22.89 -2.27 11.03
N GLU A 111 -24.14 -2.74 11.18
CA GLU A 111 -24.59 -3.96 10.56
C GLU A 111 -24.47 -3.83 9.04
N SER A 112 -23.72 -4.71 8.42
CA SER A 112 -23.54 -4.79 6.97
C SER A 112 -23.52 -6.26 6.57
N GLU A 113 -24.20 -6.58 5.49
CA GLU A 113 -24.12 -7.92 4.88
C GLU A 113 -22.81 -8.09 4.06
N MET A 114 -22.03 -7.02 3.91
CA MET A 114 -20.78 -7.05 3.15
C MET A 114 -19.68 -7.71 3.97
N PRO A 115 -18.99 -8.71 3.41
CA PRO A 115 -17.86 -9.37 4.08
C PRO A 115 -16.63 -8.46 4.16
N THR A 116 -15.65 -8.88 4.95
CA THR A 116 -14.29 -8.31 4.91
C THR A 116 -13.71 -8.44 3.50
N GLY A 117 -12.97 -7.41 3.08
CA GLY A 117 -12.37 -7.35 1.76
C GLY A 117 -11.38 -8.51 1.51
N LYS A 118 -11.32 -8.99 0.28
CA LYS A 118 -10.50 -10.12 -0.13
C LYS A 118 -9.85 -9.91 -1.49
N CYS A 119 -8.56 -10.22 -1.59
CA CYS A 119 -7.86 -10.29 -2.86
C CYS A 119 -7.52 -11.75 -3.18
N LEU A 120 -8.02 -12.25 -4.31
CA LEU A 120 -7.58 -13.53 -4.87
C LEU A 120 -6.36 -13.25 -5.76
N ILE A 121 -5.23 -13.87 -5.41
CA ILE A 121 -3.97 -13.71 -6.12
C ILE A 121 -3.65 -15.04 -6.81
N PHE A 122 -3.58 -15.02 -8.12
CA PHE A 122 -3.26 -16.17 -8.96
C PHE A 122 -1.81 -16.05 -9.42
N VAL A 123 -0.99 -17.00 -9.02
CA VAL A 123 0.43 -17.07 -9.38
C VAL A 123 0.61 -18.15 -10.45
N THR A 124 1.10 -17.75 -11.61
CA THR A 124 1.38 -18.67 -12.74
C THR A 124 2.84 -19.15 -12.73
N PRO A 125 3.19 -20.26 -13.47
CA PRO A 125 4.52 -20.84 -13.45
C PRO A 125 5.66 -19.90 -13.89
N ASP A 126 5.35 -18.84 -14.61
CA ASP A 126 6.28 -17.77 -14.99
C ASP A 126 6.44 -16.68 -13.91
N ALA A 127 5.94 -16.96 -12.68
CA ALA A 127 5.95 -16.09 -11.52
C ALA A 127 5.18 -14.77 -11.70
N LYS A 128 4.29 -14.69 -12.70
CA LYS A 128 3.38 -13.56 -12.86
C LYS A 128 2.19 -13.68 -11.92
N ARG A 129 1.64 -12.52 -11.57
CA ARG A 129 0.52 -12.40 -10.64
C ARG A 129 -0.65 -11.72 -11.29
N THR A 130 -1.80 -12.35 -11.14
CA THR A 130 -3.08 -11.79 -11.55
C THR A 130 -3.94 -11.64 -10.30
N MET A 131 -4.46 -10.46 -10.07
CA MET A 131 -5.20 -10.13 -8.86
C MET A 131 -6.66 -9.83 -9.17
N SER A 132 -7.55 -10.40 -8.35
CA SER A 132 -8.98 -10.08 -8.36
C SER A 132 -9.36 -9.61 -6.96
N SER A 133 -9.70 -8.33 -6.81
CA SER A 133 -9.91 -7.66 -5.52
C SER A 133 -11.37 -7.34 -5.30
N MET A 134 -11.95 -7.92 -4.26
CA MET A 134 -13.26 -7.57 -3.73
C MET A 134 -13.05 -6.71 -2.48
N LEU A 135 -13.44 -5.43 -2.54
CA LEU A 135 -13.23 -4.51 -1.43
C LEU A 135 -14.13 -4.82 -0.22
N GLY A 136 -15.28 -5.47 -0.45
CA GLY A 136 -16.23 -5.78 0.62
C GLY A 136 -16.61 -4.54 1.41
N ILE A 137 -16.64 -4.68 2.74
CA ILE A 137 -16.99 -3.57 3.64
C ILE A 137 -15.98 -2.41 3.60
N SER A 138 -14.73 -2.64 3.16
CA SER A 138 -13.72 -1.59 3.00
C SER A 138 -14.15 -0.50 2.03
N ALA A 139 -14.96 -0.82 1.00
CA ALA A 139 -15.48 0.16 0.05
C ALA A 139 -16.40 1.22 0.68
N TYR A 140 -16.88 0.97 1.88
CA TYR A 140 -17.83 1.82 2.61
C TYR A 140 -17.17 2.58 3.78
N LEU A 141 -15.85 2.64 3.82
CA LEU A 141 -15.11 3.45 4.79
C LEU A 141 -15.35 4.94 4.50
N GLY A 142 -16.15 5.59 5.33
CA GLY A 142 -16.57 6.96 5.13
C GLY A 142 -16.05 7.93 6.21
N PRO A 143 -16.37 9.24 6.10
CA PRO A 143 -15.96 10.26 7.07
C PRO A 143 -16.35 9.97 8.53
N LYS A 144 -17.44 9.22 8.74
CA LYS A 144 -17.94 8.82 10.07
C LYS A 144 -17.07 7.77 10.76
N ASP A 145 -16.25 7.05 10.00
CA ASP A 145 -15.36 6.01 10.52
C ASP A 145 -14.00 6.60 10.96
N ILE A 146 -13.79 7.91 10.77
CA ILE A 146 -12.52 8.58 11.05
C ILE A 146 -12.47 9.04 12.51
N ASP A 147 -11.43 8.62 13.22
CA ASP A 147 -11.02 9.26 14.48
C ASP A 147 -10.13 10.47 14.17
N TYR A 148 -10.74 11.62 14.05
CA TYR A 148 -10.04 12.87 13.73
C TYR A 148 -9.04 13.28 14.81
N ASP A 149 -9.23 12.89 16.07
CA ASP A 149 -8.25 13.14 17.14
C ASP A 149 -6.97 12.35 16.90
N VAL A 150 -7.07 11.11 16.39
CA VAL A 150 -5.91 10.32 16.00
C VAL A 150 -5.19 10.97 14.83
N VAL A 151 -5.91 11.28 13.76
CA VAL A 151 -5.31 11.82 12.53
C VAL A 151 -4.65 13.18 12.77
N ASN A 152 -5.35 14.10 13.45
CA ASN A 152 -4.83 15.44 13.77
C ASN A 152 -3.64 15.42 14.76
N ASN A 153 -3.42 14.31 15.47
CA ASN A 153 -2.30 14.12 16.38
C ASN A 153 -1.25 13.14 15.86
N SER A 154 -1.20 12.90 14.56
CA SER A 154 -0.19 12.08 13.88
C SER A 154 0.86 12.96 13.20
N LYS A 155 2.12 12.48 13.11
CA LYS A 155 3.19 13.21 12.39
C LYS A 155 3.04 13.08 10.88
N ILE A 156 2.65 11.87 10.39
CA ILE A 156 2.31 11.61 8.99
C ILE A 156 0.89 11.05 8.94
N PHE A 157 0.09 11.55 8.00
CA PHE A 157 -1.13 10.91 7.53
C PHE A 157 -0.86 10.31 6.13
N TYR A 158 -0.91 8.98 6.04
CA TYR A 158 -0.60 8.23 4.82
C TYR A 158 -1.88 7.73 4.14
N ILE A 159 -2.00 8.00 2.86
CA ILE A 159 -3.17 7.70 2.03
C ILE A 159 -2.80 6.62 1.03
N GLU A 160 -3.55 5.53 1.02
CA GLU A 160 -3.49 4.51 -0.02
C GLU A 160 -4.19 5.01 -1.29
N GLY A 161 -3.54 4.95 -2.45
CA GLY A 161 -4.09 5.44 -3.70
C GLY A 161 -5.37 4.72 -4.14
N TYR A 162 -5.53 3.45 -3.79
CA TYR A 162 -6.76 2.70 -4.07
C TYR A 162 -8.02 3.29 -3.43
N MET A 163 -7.89 4.19 -2.45
CA MET A 163 -9.04 4.88 -1.84
C MET A 163 -9.84 5.74 -2.81
N VAL A 164 -9.30 6.07 -3.99
CA VAL A 164 -10.03 6.80 -5.05
C VAL A 164 -11.09 5.95 -5.76
N THR A 165 -11.03 4.61 -5.62
CA THR A 165 -11.90 3.68 -6.35
C THR A 165 -13.33 3.60 -5.81
N SER A 166 -13.56 4.01 -4.56
CA SER A 166 -14.88 4.16 -3.94
C SER A 166 -15.16 5.64 -3.63
N ASP A 167 -16.38 6.09 -3.84
CA ASP A 167 -16.77 7.47 -3.50
C ASP A 167 -16.80 7.70 -1.99
N GLU A 168 -17.22 6.71 -1.19
CA GLU A 168 -17.17 6.81 0.26
C GLU A 168 -15.74 6.92 0.79
N ASN A 169 -14.83 6.08 0.28
CA ASN A 169 -13.42 6.14 0.63
C ASN A 169 -12.79 7.48 0.23
N PHE A 170 -13.09 7.97 -0.97
CA PHE A 170 -12.62 9.27 -1.44
C PHE A 170 -13.14 10.42 -0.58
N ASN A 171 -14.41 10.37 -0.15
CA ASN A 171 -14.99 11.32 0.78
C ASN A 171 -14.28 11.27 2.15
N ALA A 172 -13.91 10.07 2.63
CA ALA A 172 -13.11 9.93 3.85
C ALA A 172 -11.74 10.61 3.70
N VAL A 173 -11.01 10.34 2.61
CA VAL A 173 -9.72 10.99 2.30
C VAL A 173 -9.84 12.51 2.31
N THR A 174 -10.76 13.07 1.52
CA THR A 174 -10.92 14.52 1.41
C THR A 174 -11.36 15.17 2.70
N SER A 175 -12.17 14.47 3.53
CA SER A 175 -12.58 14.99 4.84
C SER A 175 -11.39 15.07 5.81
N VAL A 176 -10.50 14.07 5.82
CA VAL A 176 -9.27 14.11 6.61
C VAL A 176 -8.35 15.23 6.12
N LEU A 177 -8.09 15.31 4.82
CA LEU A 177 -7.23 16.35 4.24
C LEU A 177 -7.71 17.75 4.58
N LYS A 178 -9.03 17.98 4.60
CA LYS A 178 -9.63 19.24 5.08
C LYS A 178 -9.34 19.49 6.55
N SER A 179 -9.40 18.46 7.39
CA SER A 179 -9.20 18.60 8.85
C SER A 179 -7.75 18.92 9.21
N ILE A 180 -6.77 18.37 8.50
CA ILE A 180 -5.33 18.56 8.74
C ILE A 180 -4.70 19.65 7.87
N ASN A 181 -5.47 20.39 7.09
CA ASN A 181 -4.95 21.35 6.10
C ASN A 181 -4.05 22.44 6.70
N ASN A 182 -4.30 22.83 7.96
CA ASN A 182 -3.52 23.83 8.69
C ASN A 182 -2.74 23.23 9.88
N SER A 183 -2.54 21.92 9.90
CA SER A 183 -1.78 21.23 10.95
C SER A 183 -0.31 21.03 10.55
N GLU A 184 0.50 20.56 11.49
CA GLU A 184 1.88 20.12 11.24
C GLU A 184 1.95 18.67 10.73
N THR A 185 0.81 18.00 10.53
CA THR A 185 0.74 16.64 10.03
C THR A 185 1.14 16.62 8.56
N LEU A 186 2.20 15.89 8.23
CA LEU A 186 2.62 15.67 6.85
C LEU A 186 1.62 14.75 6.14
N LYS A 187 1.31 15.08 4.90
CA LYS A 187 0.39 14.32 4.03
C LYS A 187 1.19 13.48 3.05
N ALA A 188 1.12 12.17 3.20
CA ALA A 188 1.79 11.23 2.31
C ALA A 188 0.75 10.45 1.48
N LEU A 189 1.07 10.16 0.22
CA LEU A 189 0.21 9.49 -0.74
C LEU A 189 0.99 8.38 -1.45
N SER A 190 0.43 7.17 -1.53
CA SER A 190 0.85 6.17 -2.53
C SER A 190 -0.01 6.30 -3.77
N LEU A 191 0.58 6.21 -4.96
CA LEU A 191 -0.19 6.18 -6.21
C LEU A 191 -0.78 4.78 -6.48
N SER A 192 -0.18 3.74 -5.91
CA SER A 192 -0.64 2.35 -5.84
C SER A 192 -0.68 1.56 -7.14
N ASP A 193 -1.15 2.13 -8.26
CA ASP A 193 -1.28 1.45 -9.55
C ASP A 193 -1.47 2.46 -10.70
N ALA A 194 -0.73 2.28 -11.80
CA ALA A 194 -0.77 3.21 -12.94
C ALA A 194 -2.15 3.24 -13.63
N GLY A 195 -2.87 2.11 -13.70
CA GLY A 195 -4.22 2.04 -14.25
C GLY A 195 -5.23 2.80 -13.40
N ILE A 196 -5.08 2.71 -12.05
CA ILE A 196 -5.89 3.49 -11.11
C ILE A 196 -5.60 4.99 -11.24
N VAL A 197 -4.32 5.38 -11.40
CA VAL A 197 -3.96 6.78 -11.65
C VAL A 197 -4.61 7.30 -12.93
N HIS A 198 -4.57 6.54 -14.02
CA HIS A 198 -5.23 6.94 -15.27
C HIS A 198 -6.76 7.01 -15.13
N GLY A 199 -7.38 6.01 -14.51
CA GLY A 199 -8.82 5.90 -14.37
C GLY A 199 -9.43 6.97 -13.47
N PHE A 200 -8.69 7.43 -12.44
CA PHE A 200 -9.17 8.36 -11.42
C PHE A 200 -8.35 9.65 -11.34
N LYS A 201 -7.78 10.08 -12.44
CA LYS A 201 -6.86 11.23 -12.52
C LYS A 201 -7.40 12.49 -11.83
N GLU A 202 -8.68 12.80 -11.98
CA GLU A 202 -9.27 14.00 -11.39
C GLU A 202 -9.36 13.90 -9.85
N LYS A 203 -9.63 12.72 -9.29
CA LYS A 203 -9.62 12.49 -7.85
C LYS A 203 -8.20 12.63 -7.27
N PHE A 204 -7.18 12.12 -7.96
CA PHE A 204 -5.78 12.31 -7.56
C PHE A 204 -5.36 13.79 -7.59
N LYS A 205 -5.78 14.54 -8.61
CA LYS A 205 -5.54 16.00 -8.67
C LYS A 205 -6.25 16.75 -7.53
N GLU A 206 -7.44 16.33 -7.15
CA GLU A 206 -8.13 16.90 -6.00
C GLU A 206 -7.34 16.61 -4.71
N ILE A 207 -6.85 15.38 -4.50
CA ILE A 207 -5.97 15.06 -3.36
C ILE A 207 -4.71 15.93 -3.39
N GLU A 208 -4.03 16.05 -4.53
CA GLU A 208 -2.83 16.88 -4.70
C GLU A 208 -3.09 18.34 -4.31
N SER A 209 -4.26 18.88 -4.65
CA SER A 209 -4.64 20.28 -4.37
C SER A 209 -4.72 20.62 -2.88
N PHE A 210 -4.80 19.63 -1.99
CA PHE A 210 -4.70 19.80 -0.54
C PHE A 210 -3.26 20.00 -0.04
N GLY A 211 -2.27 20.02 -0.96
CA GLY A 211 -0.86 20.23 -0.60
C GLY A 211 -0.27 18.97 0.03
N ILE A 212 -0.11 17.91 -0.77
CA ILE A 212 0.62 16.70 -0.38
C ILE A 212 2.08 17.04 -0.15
N ASP A 213 2.72 16.41 0.84
CA ASP A 213 4.12 16.63 1.21
C ASP A 213 5.04 15.54 0.62
N LEU A 214 4.53 14.30 0.49
CA LEU A 214 5.29 13.14 0.06
C LEU A 214 4.45 12.19 -0.79
N ILE A 215 4.98 11.79 -1.95
CA ILE A 215 4.36 10.79 -2.83
C ILE A 215 5.28 9.58 -2.97
N PHE A 216 4.70 8.38 -2.90
CA PHE A 216 5.35 7.10 -3.23
C PHE A 216 4.72 6.51 -4.49
N CYS A 217 5.56 6.07 -5.42
CA CYS A 217 5.10 5.45 -6.67
C CYS A 217 6.22 4.60 -7.30
N ASN A 218 5.87 3.84 -8.33
CA ASN A 218 6.84 3.30 -9.27
C ASN A 218 7.01 4.23 -10.49
N ASP A 219 7.85 3.85 -11.45
CA ASP A 219 8.14 4.61 -12.65
C ASP A 219 6.91 4.78 -13.57
N ASP A 220 6.12 3.73 -13.78
CA ASP A 220 4.88 3.78 -14.57
C ASP A 220 3.83 4.68 -13.92
N GLU A 221 3.65 4.59 -12.61
CA GLU A 221 2.75 5.45 -11.84
C GLU A 221 3.21 6.92 -11.90
N ALA A 222 4.52 7.17 -11.81
CA ALA A 222 5.09 8.50 -11.92
C ALA A 222 4.80 9.15 -13.28
N VAL A 223 4.95 8.39 -14.36
CA VAL A 223 4.61 8.83 -15.73
C VAL A 223 3.12 9.11 -15.83
N ALA A 224 2.27 8.17 -15.36
CA ALA A 224 0.81 8.32 -15.40
C ALA A 224 0.31 9.56 -14.65
N PHE A 225 0.83 9.81 -13.45
CA PHE A 225 0.40 10.92 -12.60
C PHE A 225 0.85 12.29 -13.15
N SER A 226 2.10 12.40 -13.62
CA SER A 226 2.62 13.63 -14.24
C SER A 226 1.93 13.92 -15.59
N GLY A 227 1.52 12.87 -16.31
CA GLY A 227 1.04 12.96 -17.67
C GLY A 227 2.17 13.18 -18.69
N ALA A 228 3.40 12.84 -18.32
CA ALA A 228 4.56 12.88 -19.19
C ALA A 228 4.60 11.67 -20.15
N ASP A 229 5.45 11.74 -21.18
CA ASP A 229 5.58 10.66 -22.16
C ASP A 229 6.57 9.57 -21.68
N ASN A 230 7.46 9.90 -20.75
CA ASN A 230 8.50 9.01 -20.21
C ASN A 230 8.95 9.46 -18.81
N LEU A 231 9.78 8.65 -18.15
CA LEU A 231 10.25 8.90 -16.79
C LEU A 231 11.13 10.15 -16.68
N GLU A 232 11.97 10.42 -17.67
CA GLU A 232 12.85 11.60 -17.67
C GLU A 232 12.03 12.90 -17.66
N ASP A 233 11.01 12.97 -18.50
CA ASP A 233 10.09 14.12 -18.55
C ASP A 233 9.23 14.22 -17.27
N ALA A 234 8.85 13.07 -16.69
CA ALA A 234 8.17 13.03 -15.40
C ALA A 234 9.05 13.59 -14.27
N ILE A 235 10.34 13.22 -14.22
CA ILE A 235 11.29 13.77 -13.24
C ILE A 235 11.42 15.29 -13.40
N GLU A 236 11.52 15.82 -14.64
CA GLU A 236 11.58 17.26 -14.88
C GLU A 236 10.26 17.98 -14.49
N TYR A 237 9.13 17.31 -14.57
CA TYR A 237 7.87 17.80 -14.00
C TYR A 237 7.95 17.87 -12.48
N TYR A 238 8.42 16.78 -11.80
CA TYR A 238 8.47 16.71 -10.33
C TYR A 238 9.49 17.67 -9.71
N LYS A 239 10.58 18.01 -10.39
CA LYS A 239 11.54 19.04 -9.93
C LYS A 239 10.91 20.42 -9.71
N LYS A 240 9.75 20.67 -10.33
CA LYS A 240 9.01 21.95 -10.23
C LYS A 240 7.93 21.94 -9.14
N GLN A 241 7.69 20.76 -8.52
CA GLN A 241 6.67 20.62 -7.50
C GLN A 241 7.21 20.97 -6.12
N SER A 242 6.31 21.30 -5.20
CA SER A 242 6.65 21.62 -3.81
C SER A 242 6.76 20.39 -2.91
N TYR A 243 6.19 19.24 -3.33
CA TYR A 243 6.27 17.99 -2.60
C TYR A 243 7.52 17.17 -2.95
N MET A 244 7.86 16.25 -2.07
CA MET A 244 8.85 15.22 -2.34
C MET A 244 8.17 14.01 -3.00
N ILE A 245 8.81 13.40 -3.99
CA ILE A 245 8.36 12.13 -4.58
C ILE A 245 9.47 11.10 -4.56
N ALA A 246 9.15 9.89 -4.12
CA ALA A 246 10.04 8.73 -4.12
C ALA A 246 9.53 7.72 -5.16
N ILE A 247 10.32 7.50 -6.20
CA ILE A 247 9.99 6.69 -7.37
C ILE A 247 10.81 5.41 -7.32
N THR A 248 10.18 4.26 -7.12
CA THR A 248 10.85 2.95 -7.18
C THR A 248 11.00 2.49 -8.63
N LYS A 249 12.13 1.82 -8.94
CA LYS A 249 12.50 1.34 -10.27
C LYS A 249 12.90 -0.15 -10.27
N GLY A 250 12.25 -0.93 -9.43
CA GLY A 250 12.53 -2.35 -9.29
C GLY A 250 14.02 -2.62 -9.00
N ALA A 251 14.66 -3.43 -9.82
CA ALA A 251 16.08 -3.82 -9.66
C ALA A 251 17.07 -2.65 -9.80
N GLU A 252 16.66 -1.52 -10.35
CA GLU A 252 17.51 -0.33 -10.47
C GLU A 252 17.54 0.52 -9.19
N GLY A 253 16.66 0.24 -8.22
CA GLY A 253 16.56 0.97 -6.96
C GLY A 253 15.49 2.05 -6.97
N SER A 254 15.82 3.27 -6.57
CA SER A 254 14.86 4.37 -6.49
C SER A 254 15.47 5.73 -6.81
N ILE A 255 14.58 6.65 -7.16
CA ILE A 255 14.87 8.06 -7.37
C ILE A 255 14.01 8.87 -6.42
N VAL A 256 14.60 9.78 -5.67
CA VAL A 256 13.85 10.76 -4.87
C VAL A 256 14.05 12.15 -5.45
N VAL A 257 12.96 12.84 -5.76
CA VAL A 257 12.97 14.22 -6.23
C VAL A 257 12.43 15.13 -5.14
N LYS A 258 13.22 16.14 -4.75
CA LYS A 258 12.84 17.12 -3.73
C LYS A 258 13.52 18.47 -4.01
N ASN A 259 12.77 19.56 -3.95
CA ASN A 259 13.29 20.94 -4.12
C ASN A 259 14.13 21.15 -5.41
N GLY A 260 13.77 20.50 -6.51
CA GLY A 260 14.49 20.58 -7.78
C GLY A 260 15.72 19.67 -7.89
N GLU A 261 16.10 18.97 -6.82
CA GLU A 261 17.21 18.02 -6.80
C GLU A 261 16.73 16.58 -6.98
N THR A 262 17.61 15.73 -7.51
CA THR A 262 17.35 14.31 -7.74
C THR A 262 18.41 13.49 -7.03
N ILE A 263 17.96 12.58 -6.15
CA ILE A 263 18.80 11.64 -5.41
C ILE A 263 18.55 10.24 -5.97
N HIS A 264 19.61 9.55 -6.40
CA HIS A 264 19.53 8.18 -6.90
C HIS A 264 20.08 7.22 -5.86
N SER A 265 19.33 6.16 -5.56
CA SER A 265 19.77 5.10 -4.66
C SER A 265 19.60 3.74 -5.34
N ALA A 266 20.68 2.96 -5.44
CA ALA A 266 20.69 1.66 -6.09
C ALA A 266 20.05 0.60 -5.19
N ALA A 267 19.36 -0.38 -5.81
CA ALA A 267 18.90 -1.59 -5.12
C ALA A 267 20.07 -2.58 -4.90
N GLU A 268 19.92 -3.46 -3.89
CA GLU A 268 20.81 -4.62 -3.76
C GLU A 268 20.53 -5.62 -4.88
N LYS A 269 21.59 -6.26 -5.38
CA LYS A 269 21.45 -7.32 -6.39
C LYS A 269 21.01 -8.61 -5.71
N ILE A 270 19.77 -9.00 -5.94
CA ILE A 270 19.15 -10.19 -5.37
C ILE A 270 18.45 -11.02 -6.47
N THR A 271 18.04 -12.21 -6.14
CA THR A 271 17.16 -13.02 -6.99
C THR A 271 15.74 -12.95 -6.41
N PRO A 272 14.80 -12.26 -7.07
CA PRO A 272 13.45 -12.08 -6.53
C PRO A 272 12.70 -13.42 -6.52
N ILE A 273 11.97 -13.67 -5.44
CA ILE A 273 11.02 -14.77 -5.29
C ILE A 273 9.60 -14.24 -5.53
N ASP A 274 9.30 -13.08 -4.92
CA ASP A 274 7.99 -12.47 -4.93
C ASP A 274 8.12 -10.94 -4.80
N THR A 275 7.56 -10.18 -5.75
CA THR A 275 7.63 -8.71 -5.73
C THR A 275 6.46 -8.06 -5.00
N ASN A 276 5.51 -8.84 -4.44
CA ASN A 276 4.38 -8.30 -3.69
C ASN A 276 4.84 -7.56 -2.44
N GLY A 277 4.27 -6.37 -2.20
CA GLY A 277 4.58 -5.56 -1.03
C GLY A 277 5.92 -4.81 -1.09
N ALA A 278 6.69 -4.89 -2.20
CA ALA A 278 7.97 -4.18 -2.31
C ALA A 278 7.81 -2.67 -2.19
N GLY A 279 6.80 -2.09 -2.86
CA GLY A 279 6.46 -0.67 -2.75
C GLY A 279 5.96 -0.28 -1.37
N ASP A 280 5.15 -1.15 -0.75
CA ASP A 280 4.64 -0.94 0.61
C ASP A 280 5.78 -0.94 1.65
N MET A 281 6.70 -1.90 1.51
CA MET A 281 7.90 -1.99 2.34
C MET A 281 8.77 -0.75 2.17
N TYR A 282 8.95 -0.28 0.92
CA TYR A 282 9.67 0.95 0.64
C TYR A 282 9.03 2.15 1.36
N ALA A 283 7.73 2.35 1.19
CA ALA A 283 7.01 3.48 1.78
C ALA A 283 7.06 3.45 3.32
N GLY A 284 6.78 2.30 3.94
CA GLY A 284 6.84 2.14 5.40
C GLY A 284 8.24 2.40 5.97
N SER A 285 9.28 1.88 5.30
CA SER A 285 10.68 2.08 5.68
C SER A 285 11.11 3.54 5.55
N PHE A 286 10.73 4.17 4.43
CA PHE A 286 11.05 5.59 4.17
C PHE A 286 10.41 6.51 5.21
N MET A 287 9.12 6.34 5.47
CA MET A 287 8.41 7.14 6.47
C MET A 287 9.02 6.98 7.86
N HIS A 288 9.38 5.74 8.25
CA HIS A 288 10.06 5.49 9.52
C HIS A 288 11.40 6.22 9.62
N ALA A 289 12.28 6.07 8.64
CA ALA A 289 13.59 6.71 8.62
C ALA A 289 13.48 8.25 8.60
N TYR A 290 12.58 8.78 7.75
CA TYR A 290 12.34 10.22 7.63
C TYR A 290 11.87 10.86 8.94
N LEU A 291 10.94 10.22 9.66
CA LEU A 291 10.46 10.68 10.97
C LEU A 291 11.53 10.62 12.07
N ASN A 292 12.53 9.77 11.91
CA ASN A 292 13.67 9.67 12.84
C ASN A 292 14.83 10.65 12.47
N GLY A 293 14.61 11.52 11.48
CA GLY A 293 15.54 12.62 11.15
C GLY A 293 16.73 12.22 10.27
N TYR A 294 16.68 11.05 9.63
CA TYR A 294 17.68 10.66 8.64
C TYR A 294 17.55 11.53 7.38
N ASP A 295 18.67 11.76 6.70
CA ASP A 295 18.65 12.45 5.42
C ASP A 295 17.97 11.61 4.32
N ILE A 296 17.64 12.25 3.22
CA ILE A 296 16.84 11.62 2.15
C ILE A 296 17.59 10.47 1.47
N GLU A 297 18.93 10.59 1.34
CA GLU A 297 19.77 9.55 0.76
C GLU A 297 19.73 8.28 1.64
N THR A 298 19.94 8.43 2.95
CA THR A 298 19.82 7.34 3.94
C THR A 298 18.41 6.74 3.96
N CYS A 299 17.35 7.58 3.87
CA CYS A 299 15.98 7.08 3.78
C CYS A 299 15.78 6.20 2.54
N ALA A 300 16.27 6.62 1.37
CA ALA A 300 16.16 5.87 0.12
C ALA A 300 16.97 4.57 0.14
N GLU A 301 18.21 4.61 0.63
CA GLU A 301 19.08 3.43 0.77
C GLU A 301 18.46 2.38 1.70
N PHE A 302 17.98 2.81 2.87
CA PHE A 302 17.32 1.94 3.82
C PHE A 302 16.05 1.30 3.23
N SER A 303 15.25 2.09 2.50
CA SER A 303 14.02 1.61 1.88
C SER A 303 14.28 0.62 0.75
N ASN A 304 15.31 0.86 -0.08
CA ASN A 304 15.75 -0.10 -1.10
C ASN A 304 16.25 -1.41 -0.47
N PHE A 305 17.02 -1.33 0.61
CA PHE A 305 17.45 -2.52 1.34
C PHE A 305 16.26 -3.31 1.90
N ALA A 306 15.29 -2.63 2.53
CA ALA A 306 14.08 -3.27 3.05
C ALA A 306 13.26 -3.93 1.93
N SER A 307 13.11 -3.23 0.79
CA SER A 307 12.42 -3.78 -0.39
C SER A 307 13.16 -4.98 -0.98
N SER A 308 14.50 -4.97 -1.00
CA SER A 308 15.25 -6.15 -1.44
C SER A 308 14.99 -7.36 -0.56
N LYS A 309 14.85 -7.17 0.76
CA LYS A 309 14.56 -8.27 1.70
C LYS A 309 13.18 -8.86 1.55
N ILE A 310 12.15 -8.03 1.31
CA ILE A 310 10.80 -8.59 1.10
C ILE A 310 10.69 -9.37 -0.20
N VAL A 311 11.32 -8.95 -1.28
CA VAL A 311 11.24 -9.66 -2.56
C VAL A 311 12.06 -10.97 -2.59
N GLU A 312 12.91 -11.22 -1.61
CA GLU A 312 13.57 -12.54 -1.38
C GLU A 312 12.66 -13.51 -0.59
N THR A 313 11.46 -13.08 -0.17
CA THR A 313 10.50 -13.91 0.57
C THR A 313 9.20 -14.04 -0.21
N PHE A 314 8.34 -14.96 0.23
CA PHE A 314 7.00 -15.12 -0.33
C PHE A 314 5.99 -14.34 0.51
N GLY A 315 5.15 -13.54 -0.14
CA GLY A 315 4.12 -12.69 0.50
C GLY A 315 4.58 -11.25 0.79
N PRO A 316 3.63 -10.38 1.20
CA PRO A 316 3.87 -8.94 1.29
C PRO A 316 4.53 -8.48 2.61
N ARG A 317 4.87 -9.40 3.52
CA ARG A 317 5.42 -9.09 4.85
C ARG A 317 6.57 -9.98 5.22
N LEU A 318 7.54 -9.43 5.95
CA LEU A 318 8.63 -10.20 6.56
C LEU A 318 8.17 -10.90 7.84
N THR A 319 8.96 -11.87 8.28
CA THR A 319 8.86 -12.37 9.66
C THR A 319 9.36 -11.32 10.66
N PRO A 320 9.01 -11.40 11.96
CA PRO A 320 9.54 -10.48 12.97
C PRO A 320 11.08 -10.42 13.01
N GLU A 321 11.75 -11.55 12.76
CA GLU A 321 13.21 -11.64 12.67
C GLU A 321 13.73 -10.90 11.43
N GLY A 322 13.04 -11.02 10.29
CA GLY A 322 13.35 -10.30 9.06
C GLY A 322 13.27 -8.78 9.22
N TYR A 323 12.22 -8.28 9.88
CA TYR A 323 12.13 -6.85 10.23
C TYR A 323 13.26 -6.41 11.17
N THR A 324 13.65 -7.28 12.13
CA THR A 324 14.78 -7.01 13.04
C THR A 324 16.10 -6.91 12.28
N GLU A 325 16.32 -7.76 11.27
CA GLU A 325 17.50 -7.69 10.41
C GLU A 325 17.52 -6.35 9.64
N VAL A 326 16.40 -5.96 9.05
CA VAL A 326 16.29 -4.72 8.28
C VAL A 326 16.58 -3.50 9.14
N ILE A 327 15.93 -3.33 10.28
CA ILE A 327 16.13 -2.12 11.13
C ILE A 327 17.54 -2.03 11.70
N ASN A 328 18.24 -3.14 11.86
CA ASN A 328 19.63 -3.15 12.29
C ASN A 328 20.59 -2.57 11.24
N LYS A 329 20.21 -2.54 9.97
CA LYS A 329 20.96 -1.85 8.91
C LYS A 329 20.93 -0.35 9.14
N LEU A 330 19.76 0.23 9.40
CA LEU A 330 19.59 1.66 9.65
C LEU A 330 20.38 2.14 10.89
N LYS A 331 20.41 1.33 11.96
CA LYS A 331 21.14 1.67 13.19
C LYS A 331 22.66 1.66 13.05
N LYS A 332 23.19 1.09 11.96
CA LYS A 332 24.64 1.01 11.70
C LYS A 332 25.12 2.08 10.71
N SER A 333 24.18 2.76 10.04
CA SER A 333 24.46 3.88 9.14
C SER A 333 24.55 5.17 9.93
#